data_1d656a42e701e6f968f2eaff9bd15439
#
_entry.id   1d656a42e701e6f968f2eaff9bd15439
#
_cell.length_a   1.000
_cell.length_b   1.000
_cell.length_c   1.000
_cell.angle_alpha   90.00
_cell.angle_beta   90.00
_cell.angle_gamma   90.00
#
_symmetry.space_group_name_H-M   'P 1'
#
loop_
_entity.id
_entity.type
_entity.pdbx_description
1 polymer ?
#
loop_
_entity_poly.entity_id
_entity_poly.type
_entity_poly.pdbx_seq_one_letter_code
_entity_poly.pdbx_strand_id
1 'polypeptide(L)'
;LLTLALVGTNFQREIAKSIPDIAPDYFFVGIQKGEKEIFEKNILNMDVNAKIEVVPMVSSGIIKINGVNPNTYIKPENDSFWVIESDRRSSWTDKVPEDNPLTEGKWWDLTKPNQLQISLDAEVAKNLNIKLGDVFTLNIYGREIDGEIVNFRAVDYRDLSINFAMLFNPQFANNIPHEYLATAKFETIEKFDETLMLDVLPSLSMIKIADYLNKVTDVLNKV
;
A
#
# COMPACT_ATOMS: atom_id res chain seq x y z
N LEU A 1 -31.68 22.30 -16.14
CA LEU A 1 -30.26 22.47 -16.48
C LEU A 1 -29.44 23.10 -15.35
N LEU A 2 -29.97 24.11 -14.63
CA LEU A 2 -29.29 24.76 -13.50
C LEU A 2 -29.09 23.81 -12.27
N THR A 3 -30.04 22.92 -12.03
CA THR A 3 -30.00 21.99 -10.88
C THR A 3 -28.91 20.89 -11.02
N LEU A 4 -28.67 20.41 -12.22
CA LEU A 4 -27.60 19.41 -12.48
C LEU A 4 -26.19 20.00 -12.35
N ALA A 5 -25.99 21.26 -12.75
CA ALA A 5 -24.71 21.96 -12.58
C ALA A 5 -24.36 22.23 -11.10
N LEU A 6 -25.39 22.54 -10.27
CA LEU A 6 -25.22 22.75 -8.83
C LEU A 6 -24.90 21.45 -8.07
N VAL A 7 -25.44 20.32 -8.50
CA VAL A 7 -25.14 19.00 -7.90
C VAL A 7 -23.68 18.60 -8.22
N GLY A 8 -23.23 18.78 -9.46
CA GLY A 8 -21.85 18.47 -9.86
C GLY A 8 -20.79 19.30 -9.11
N THR A 9 -21.03 20.61 -8.95
CA THR A 9 -20.11 21.51 -8.22
C THR A 9 -20.08 21.26 -6.71
N ASN A 10 -21.23 20.87 -6.13
CA ASN A 10 -21.27 20.49 -4.70
C ASN A 10 -20.55 19.17 -4.45
N PHE A 11 -20.69 18.20 -5.36
CA PHE A 11 -20.03 16.90 -5.25
C PHE A 11 -18.51 17.02 -5.41
N GLN A 12 -18.02 17.85 -6.36
CA GLN A 12 -16.59 18.15 -6.48
C GLN A 12 -16.02 18.82 -5.22
N ARG A 13 -16.78 19.74 -4.61
CA ARG A 13 -16.40 20.36 -3.34
C ARG A 13 -16.41 19.37 -2.16
N GLU A 14 -17.32 18.42 -2.18
CA GLU A 14 -17.42 17.39 -1.14
C GLU A 14 -16.26 16.40 -1.23
N ILE A 15 -15.89 15.95 -2.43
CA ILE A 15 -14.70 15.11 -2.66
C ILE A 15 -13.42 15.88 -2.30
N ALA A 16 -13.27 17.13 -2.75
CA ALA A 16 -12.11 17.94 -2.41
C ALA A 16 -11.97 18.21 -0.91
N LYS A 17 -13.08 18.28 -0.17
CA LYS A 17 -13.10 18.38 1.29
C LYS A 17 -12.86 17.02 1.99
N SER A 18 -13.06 15.92 1.28
CA SER A 18 -12.86 14.56 1.81
C SER A 18 -11.40 14.10 1.71
N ILE A 19 -10.54 14.85 0.97
CA ILE A 19 -9.11 14.56 0.93
C ILE A 19 -8.51 15.10 2.23
N PRO A 20 -7.92 14.23 3.06
CA PRO A 20 -7.24 14.71 4.27
C PRO A 20 -6.13 15.71 3.92
N ASP A 21 -5.96 16.74 4.72
CA ASP A 21 -4.85 17.70 4.56
C ASP A 21 -3.47 17.03 4.57
N ILE A 22 -3.41 15.81 5.12
CA ILE A 22 -2.21 14.97 5.20
C ILE A 22 -1.98 14.12 3.94
N ALA A 23 -2.95 14.01 3.02
CA ALA A 23 -2.82 13.20 1.81
C ALA A 23 -1.60 13.64 0.99
N PRO A 24 -0.84 12.68 0.41
CA PRO A 24 0.30 13.01 -0.44
C PRO A 24 -0.15 13.66 -1.75
N ASP A 25 0.75 14.39 -2.40
CA ASP A 25 0.51 14.94 -3.73
C ASP A 25 0.79 13.92 -4.83
N TYR A 26 1.79 13.05 -4.60
CA TYR A 26 2.22 12.02 -5.54
C TYR A 26 2.47 10.67 -4.87
N PHE A 27 2.16 9.61 -5.61
CA PHE A 27 2.72 8.28 -5.43
C PHE A 27 3.80 8.02 -6.48
N PHE A 28 4.87 7.34 -6.08
CA PHE A 28 6.00 6.94 -6.92
C PHE A 28 6.21 5.44 -6.83
N VAL A 29 6.17 4.76 -7.97
CA VAL A 29 6.28 3.30 -8.07
C VAL A 29 7.47 2.92 -8.96
N GLY A 30 8.15 1.84 -8.63
CA GLY A 30 9.26 1.32 -9.43
C GLY A 30 10.62 1.89 -9.05
N ILE A 31 10.76 2.47 -7.85
CA ILE A 31 12.07 2.91 -7.34
C ILE A 31 12.90 1.66 -7.03
N GLN A 32 14.00 1.46 -7.74
CA GLN A 32 14.87 0.32 -7.53
C GLN A 32 15.72 0.49 -6.26
N LYS A 33 16.22 -0.63 -5.71
CA LYS A 33 16.98 -0.63 -4.46
C LYS A 33 18.16 0.36 -4.46
N GLY A 34 18.88 0.48 -5.60
CA GLY A 34 20.00 1.43 -5.75
C GLY A 34 19.57 2.87 -6.03
N GLU A 35 18.31 3.14 -6.25
CA GLU A 35 17.77 4.45 -6.65
C GLU A 35 17.14 5.23 -5.48
N LYS A 36 16.91 4.57 -4.33
CA LYS A 36 16.22 5.18 -3.19
C LYS A 36 16.85 6.50 -2.75
N GLU A 37 18.17 6.52 -2.51
CA GLU A 37 18.88 7.73 -2.05
C GLU A 37 18.87 8.84 -3.11
N ILE A 38 18.97 8.45 -4.40
CA ILE A 38 18.89 9.38 -5.53
C ILE A 38 17.50 10.00 -5.58
N PHE A 39 16.45 9.20 -5.42
CA PHE A 39 15.06 9.64 -5.38
C PHE A 39 14.85 10.67 -4.25
N GLU A 40 15.15 10.30 -3.00
CA GLU A 40 14.97 11.15 -1.83
C GLU A 40 15.73 12.49 -1.98
N LYS A 41 16.99 12.43 -2.43
CA LYS A 41 17.82 13.61 -2.66
C LYS A 41 17.22 14.55 -3.71
N ASN A 42 16.72 14.02 -4.83
CA ASN A 42 16.14 14.87 -5.89
C ASN A 42 14.84 15.53 -5.43
N ILE A 43 13.96 14.83 -4.72
CA ILE A 43 12.75 15.42 -4.14
C ILE A 43 13.13 16.58 -3.19
N LEU A 44 14.05 16.34 -2.26
CA LEU A 44 14.47 17.34 -1.28
C LEU A 44 15.25 18.53 -1.90
N ASN A 45 15.91 18.34 -3.03
CA ASN A 45 16.53 19.43 -3.79
C ASN A 45 15.49 20.36 -4.44
N MET A 46 14.34 19.83 -4.83
CA MET A 46 13.24 20.62 -5.42
C MET A 46 12.42 21.30 -4.32
N ASP A 47 12.13 20.61 -3.23
CA ASP A 47 11.45 21.17 -2.06
C ASP A 47 12.03 20.57 -0.77
N VAL A 48 12.82 21.36 -0.06
CA VAL A 48 13.51 20.94 1.18
C VAL A 48 12.53 20.57 2.32
N ASN A 49 11.31 21.08 2.25
CA ASN A 49 10.25 20.82 3.23
C ASN A 49 9.28 19.70 2.78
N ALA A 50 9.55 19.06 1.65
CA ALA A 50 8.74 17.93 1.20
C ALA A 50 8.74 16.81 2.25
N LYS A 51 7.55 16.30 2.57
CA LYS A 51 7.39 15.12 3.41
C LYS A 51 7.40 13.89 2.51
N ILE A 52 8.39 13.03 2.71
CA ILE A 52 8.62 11.84 1.90
C ILE A 52 8.44 10.61 2.79
N GLU A 53 7.68 9.65 2.31
CA GLU A 53 7.63 8.30 2.87
C GLU A 53 8.13 7.32 1.80
N VAL A 54 9.07 6.44 2.14
CA VAL A 54 9.63 5.42 1.24
C VAL A 54 9.58 4.08 1.93
N VAL A 55 8.83 3.15 1.38
CA VAL A 55 8.64 1.82 1.95
C VAL A 55 9.10 0.74 0.96
N PRO A 56 9.72 -0.35 1.43
CA PRO A 56 10.03 -1.48 0.58
C PRO A 56 8.73 -2.18 0.16
N MET A 57 8.72 -2.75 -1.04
CA MET A 57 7.54 -3.38 -1.58
C MET A 57 7.90 -4.63 -2.38
N VAL A 58 7.11 -5.67 -2.20
CA VAL A 58 7.21 -6.93 -2.94
C VAL A 58 5.83 -7.39 -3.39
N SER A 59 5.76 -8.01 -4.57
CA SER A 59 4.55 -8.71 -5.00
C SER A 59 4.49 -10.11 -4.38
N SER A 60 3.36 -10.45 -3.76
CA SER A 60 3.15 -11.75 -3.13
C SER A 60 1.71 -12.24 -3.37
N GLY A 61 1.55 -13.49 -3.77
CA GLY A 61 0.25 -14.12 -3.98
C GLY A 61 -0.03 -15.18 -2.93
N ILE A 62 -1.23 -15.18 -2.33
CA ILE A 62 -1.64 -16.24 -1.39
C ILE A 62 -2.12 -17.44 -2.19
N ILE A 63 -1.36 -18.53 -2.17
CA ILE A 63 -1.69 -19.75 -2.93
C ILE A 63 -2.31 -20.84 -2.05
N LYS A 64 -2.02 -20.85 -0.74
CA LYS A 64 -2.65 -21.76 0.23
C LYS A 64 -2.88 -21.04 1.56
N ILE A 65 -3.95 -21.44 2.25
CA ILE A 65 -4.22 -21.11 3.64
C ILE A 65 -4.32 -22.43 4.38
N ASN A 66 -3.45 -22.67 5.36
CA ASN A 66 -3.34 -23.93 6.09
C ASN A 66 -3.22 -25.15 5.14
N GLY A 67 -2.43 -25.00 4.08
CA GLY A 67 -2.19 -26.05 3.09
C GLY A 67 -3.29 -26.24 2.03
N VAL A 68 -4.41 -25.50 2.11
CA VAL A 68 -5.55 -25.62 1.18
C VAL A 68 -5.62 -24.39 0.26
N ASN A 69 -5.88 -24.63 -1.03
CA ASN A 69 -6.09 -23.52 -1.98
C ASN A 69 -7.36 -22.75 -1.61
N PRO A 70 -7.28 -21.45 -1.27
CA PRO A 70 -8.40 -20.65 -0.81
C PRO A 70 -9.51 -20.48 -1.85
N ASN A 71 -9.18 -20.50 -3.14
CA ASN A 71 -10.17 -20.39 -4.22
C ASN A 71 -11.13 -21.57 -4.29
N THR A 72 -10.86 -22.68 -3.58
CA THR A 72 -11.75 -23.84 -3.53
C THR A 72 -12.93 -23.66 -2.57
N TYR A 73 -12.82 -22.74 -1.59
CA TYR A 73 -13.85 -22.57 -0.55
C TYR A 73 -14.23 -21.11 -0.28
N ILE A 74 -13.37 -20.11 -0.61
CA ILE A 74 -13.73 -18.70 -0.54
C ILE A 74 -14.33 -18.28 -1.87
N LYS A 75 -15.49 -17.64 -1.82
CA LYS A 75 -16.24 -17.24 -3.00
C LYS A 75 -15.93 -15.78 -3.42
N PRO A 76 -16.07 -15.44 -4.71
CA PRO A 76 -15.86 -14.07 -5.21
C PRO A 76 -16.73 -13.01 -4.56
N GLU A 77 -17.88 -13.38 -3.99
CA GLU A 77 -18.79 -12.46 -3.28
C GLU A 77 -18.27 -12.07 -1.89
N ASN A 78 -17.17 -12.68 -1.41
CA ASN A 78 -16.55 -12.29 -0.16
C ASN A 78 -15.85 -10.94 -0.32
N ASP A 79 -16.12 -9.98 0.56
CA ASP A 79 -15.59 -8.61 0.51
C ASP A 79 -14.05 -8.53 0.51
N SER A 80 -13.39 -9.59 1.01
CA SER A 80 -11.92 -9.72 1.03
C SER A 80 -11.38 -10.70 -0.01
N PHE A 81 -12.20 -11.16 -0.97
CA PHE A 81 -11.74 -12.06 -2.04
C PHE A 81 -10.59 -11.48 -2.84
N TRP A 82 -10.57 -10.16 -3.00
CA TRP A 82 -9.51 -9.43 -3.70
C TRP A 82 -8.10 -9.72 -3.18
N VAL A 83 -7.94 -10.12 -1.91
CA VAL A 83 -6.61 -10.44 -1.33
C VAL A 83 -6.04 -11.75 -1.87
N ILE A 84 -6.91 -12.70 -2.24
CA ILE A 84 -6.52 -14.03 -2.73
C ILE A 84 -6.67 -14.21 -4.24
N GLU A 85 -7.38 -13.29 -4.91
CA GLU A 85 -7.67 -13.36 -6.35
C GLU A 85 -6.43 -13.25 -7.21
N SER A 86 -5.48 -12.41 -6.80
CA SER A 86 -4.24 -12.15 -7.53
C SER A 86 -3.13 -11.72 -6.58
N ASP A 87 -1.91 -11.63 -7.10
CA ASP A 87 -0.77 -11.10 -6.36
C ASP A 87 -1.08 -9.72 -5.80
N ARG A 88 -0.69 -9.51 -4.54
CA ARG A 88 -0.83 -8.25 -3.82
C ARG A 88 0.54 -7.69 -3.44
N ARG A 89 0.60 -6.39 -3.34
CA ARG A 89 1.78 -5.74 -2.79
C ARG A 89 1.79 -5.92 -1.28
N SER A 90 2.94 -6.32 -0.77
CA SER A 90 3.25 -6.45 0.65
C SER A 90 4.50 -5.66 0.98
N SER A 91 4.63 -5.25 2.21
CA SER A 91 5.77 -4.49 2.72
C SER A 91 6.27 -5.06 4.03
N TRP A 92 7.24 -4.41 4.66
CA TRP A 92 7.73 -4.74 5.99
C TRP A 92 8.20 -3.50 6.74
N THR A 93 8.11 -3.56 8.05
CA THR A 93 8.54 -2.50 8.95
C THR A 93 8.91 -3.06 10.32
N ASP A 94 9.86 -2.42 10.99
CA ASP A 94 10.30 -2.81 12.33
C ASP A 94 9.26 -2.46 13.41
N LYS A 95 8.48 -1.40 13.18
CA LYS A 95 7.55 -0.84 14.16
C LYS A 95 6.11 -1.00 13.70
N VAL A 96 5.20 -1.10 14.66
CA VAL A 96 3.76 -0.98 14.38
C VAL A 96 3.52 0.39 13.76
N PRO A 97 2.90 0.46 12.55
CA PRO A 97 2.56 1.75 11.96
C PRO A 97 1.59 2.52 12.87
N GLU A 98 1.81 3.83 13.04
CA GLU A 98 1.01 4.67 13.95
C GLU A 98 -0.47 4.68 13.56
N ASP A 99 -0.75 4.74 12.24
CA ASP A 99 -2.10 4.79 11.69
C ASP A 99 -2.76 3.40 11.54
N ASN A 100 -2.03 2.32 11.83
CA ASN A 100 -2.51 0.95 11.71
C ASN A 100 -2.26 0.17 13.03
N PRO A 101 -2.96 0.49 14.12
CA PRO A 101 -2.72 -0.12 15.42
C PRO A 101 -3.04 -1.62 15.44
N LEU A 102 -2.34 -2.37 16.30
CA LEU A 102 -2.67 -3.77 16.55
C LEU A 102 -4.06 -3.90 17.17
N THR A 103 -4.83 -4.84 16.66
CA THR A 103 -6.14 -5.23 17.22
C THR A 103 -6.06 -6.55 17.97
N GLU A 104 -5.13 -7.45 17.55
CA GLU A 104 -4.96 -8.75 18.17
C GLU A 104 -3.54 -9.26 17.93
N GLY A 105 -3.04 -10.13 18.83
CA GLY A 105 -1.71 -10.72 18.72
C GLY A 105 -0.59 -9.83 19.25
N LYS A 106 0.64 -10.14 18.85
CA LYS A 106 1.86 -9.41 19.22
C LYS A 106 2.65 -9.06 17.98
N TRP A 107 3.41 -7.97 18.06
CA TRP A 107 4.37 -7.63 17.00
C TRP A 107 5.45 -8.73 16.85
N TRP A 108 6.42 -8.52 16.01
CA TRP A 108 7.37 -9.56 15.59
C TRP A 108 8.07 -10.31 16.75
N ASP A 109 8.13 -11.63 16.67
CA ASP A 109 8.99 -12.45 17.51
C ASP A 109 10.42 -12.47 16.94
N LEU A 110 11.29 -11.66 17.52
CA LEU A 110 12.67 -11.51 17.09
C LEU A 110 13.54 -12.74 17.36
N THR A 111 13.04 -13.72 18.12
CA THR A 111 13.74 -15.00 18.36
C THR A 111 13.62 -15.97 17.19
N LYS A 112 12.74 -15.65 16.20
CA LYS A 112 12.48 -16.46 15.01
C LYS A 112 12.85 -15.72 13.71
N PRO A 113 14.12 -15.29 13.51
CA PRO A 113 14.50 -14.40 12.41
C PRO A 113 14.36 -15.05 11.02
N ASN A 114 14.39 -16.37 10.93
CA ASN A 114 14.29 -17.12 9.68
C ASN A 114 12.87 -17.59 9.34
N GLN A 115 11.88 -17.26 10.18
CA GLN A 115 10.48 -17.57 9.95
C GLN A 115 9.78 -16.32 9.42
N LEU A 116 9.05 -16.48 8.32
CA LEU A 116 8.17 -15.40 7.85
C LEU A 116 6.99 -15.25 8.81
N GLN A 117 6.88 -14.08 9.40
CA GLN A 117 5.77 -13.67 10.24
C GLN A 117 4.95 -12.63 9.48
N ILE A 118 3.63 -12.76 9.53
CA ILE A 118 2.69 -11.91 8.80
C ILE A 118 1.79 -11.16 9.78
N SER A 119 1.73 -9.86 9.61
CA SER A 119 0.73 -8.99 10.19
C SER A 119 -0.36 -8.75 9.14
N LEU A 120 -1.59 -9.14 9.42
CA LEU A 120 -2.70 -9.09 8.48
C LEU A 120 -3.70 -7.98 8.87
N ASP A 121 -4.35 -7.40 7.88
CA ASP A 121 -5.52 -6.52 8.07
C ASP A 121 -6.63 -7.29 8.82
N ALA A 122 -7.14 -6.70 9.90
CA ALA A 122 -8.15 -7.31 10.77
C ALA A 122 -9.49 -7.55 10.05
N GLU A 123 -9.88 -6.67 9.12
CA GLU A 123 -11.09 -6.84 8.32
C GLU A 123 -10.95 -8.00 7.32
N VAL A 124 -9.80 -8.08 6.67
CA VAL A 124 -9.45 -9.23 5.81
C VAL A 124 -9.46 -10.52 6.63
N ALA A 125 -8.82 -10.53 7.80
CA ALA A 125 -8.80 -11.69 8.67
C ALA A 125 -10.22 -12.16 9.05
N LYS A 126 -11.08 -11.22 9.45
CA LYS A 126 -12.48 -11.47 9.79
C LYS A 126 -13.26 -12.05 8.62
N ASN A 127 -13.18 -11.42 7.45
CA ASN A 127 -13.97 -11.81 6.27
C ASN A 127 -13.54 -13.17 5.70
N LEU A 128 -12.25 -13.50 5.79
CA LEU A 128 -11.69 -14.78 5.36
C LEU A 128 -11.66 -15.85 6.47
N ASN A 129 -12.14 -15.50 7.70
CA ASN A 129 -12.11 -16.37 8.89
C ASN A 129 -10.70 -16.87 9.25
N ILE A 130 -9.72 -16.00 9.15
CA ILE A 130 -8.31 -16.26 9.50
C ILE A 130 -8.11 -16.05 11.00
N LYS A 131 -7.27 -16.90 11.60
CA LYS A 131 -6.92 -16.87 13.03
C LYS A 131 -5.43 -16.66 13.23
N LEU A 132 -5.04 -16.21 14.41
CA LEU A 132 -3.64 -16.21 14.81
C LEU A 132 -3.10 -17.63 14.79
N GLY A 133 -1.87 -17.79 14.24
CA GLY A 133 -1.23 -19.07 14.02
C GLY A 133 -1.58 -19.76 12.71
N ASP A 134 -2.57 -19.27 11.95
CA ASP A 134 -2.80 -19.77 10.60
C ASP A 134 -1.58 -19.52 9.71
N VAL A 135 -1.36 -20.39 8.75
CA VAL A 135 -0.23 -20.34 7.84
C VAL A 135 -0.68 -19.98 6.43
N PHE A 136 -0.13 -18.89 5.89
CA PHE A 136 -0.26 -18.58 4.47
C PHE A 136 0.96 -19.12 3.72
N THR A 137 0.71 -19.91 2.66
CA THR A 137 1.75 -20.21 1.67
C THR A 137 1.67 -19.11 0.61
N LEU A 138 2.73 -18.30 0.53
CA LEU A 138 2.84 -17.18 -0.42
C LEU A 138 3.70 -17.60 -1.61
N ASN A 139 3.29 -17.19 -2.81
CA ASN A 139 4.16 -17.17 -3.97
C ASN A 139 4.89 -15.81 -4.02
N ILE A 140 6.21 -15.80 -3.88
CA ILE A 140 7.06 -14.62 -4.02
C ILE A 140 8.13 -14.94 -5.07
N TYR A 141 8.05 -14.29 -6.23
CA TYR A 141 8.97 -14.54 -7.36
C TYR A 141 9.10 -16.02 -7.75
N GLY A 142 7.97 -16.77 -7.75
CA GLY A 142 7.94 -18.18 -8.11
C GLY A 142 8.38 -19.14 -7.00
N ARG A 143 8.67 -18.65 -5.80
CA ARG A 143 8.99 -19.46 -4.63
C ARG A 143 7.80 -19.53 -3.67
N GLU A 144 7.48 -20.73 -3.23
CA GLU A 144 6.50 -20.95 -2.17
C GLU A 144 7.18 -20.74 -0.81
N ILE A 145 6.61 -19.85 0.00
CA ILE A 145 7.12 -19.48 1.32
C ILE A 145 5.97 -19.51 2.29
N ASP A 146 6.09 -20.29 3.36
CA ASP A 146 5.12 -20.34 4.43
C ASP A 146 5.36 -19.21 5.43
N GLY A 147 4.30 -18.47 5.76
CA GLY A 147 4.31 -17.41 6.75
C GLY A 147 3.19 -17.56 7.78
N GLU A 148 3.54 -17.43 9.06
CA GLU A 148 2.60 -17.53 10.18
C GLU A 148 1.92 -16.18 10.41
N ILE A 149 0.59 -16.17 10.57
CA ILE A 149 -0.18 -14.99 10.98
C ILE A 149 0.04 -14.78 12.48
N VAL A 150 0.76 -13.73 12.84
CA VAL A 150 1.13 -13.45 14.25
C VAL A 150 0.33 -12.32 14.89
N ASN A 151 -0.27 -11.46 14.07
CA ASN A 151 -1.14 -10.38 14.58
C ASN A 151 -2.09 -9.84 13.51
N PHE A 152 -3.07 -9.07 13.97
CA PHE A 152 -4.00 -8.30 13.15
C PHE A 152 -3.85 -6.81 13.44
N ARG A 153 -4.03 -5.97 12.39
CA ARG A 153 -3.99 -4.51 12.45
C ARG A 153 -5.30 -3.91 11.93
N ALA A 154 -5.72 -2.80 12.51
CA ALA A 154 -6.75 -1.97 11.88
C ALA A 154 -6.10 -1.15 10.76
N VAL A 155 -6.50 -1.38 9.51
CA VAL A 155 -5.97 -0.67 8.33
C VAL A 155 -7.05 0.25 7.80
N ASP A 156 -6.75 1.56 7.68
CA ASP A 156 -7.65 2.53 7.04
C ASP A 156 -7.11 2.92 5.66
N TYR A 157 -7.82 2.51 4.61
CA TYR A 157 -7.46 2.81 3.22
C TYR A 157 -8.00 4.15 2.71
N ARG A 158 -8.72 4.91 3.56
CA ARG A 158 -9.40 6.16 3.15
C ARG A 158 -8.52 7.39 3.22
N ASP A 159 -7.42 7.33 3.94
CA ASP A 159 -6.52 8.45 4.18
C ASP A 159 -5.53 8.73 3.04
N LEU A 160 -5.53 7.87 2.00
CA LEU A 160 -4.61 7.90 0.86
C LEU A 160 -3.13 7.75 1.25
N SER A 161 -2.84 7.23 2.44
CA SER A 161 -1.49 6.84 2.85
C SER A 161 -1.05 5.51 2.22
N ILE A 162 0.22 5.16 2.37
CA ILE A 162 0.71 3.84 1.93
C ILE A 162 0.23 2.78 2.92
N ASN A 163 -0.72 1.95 2.47
CA ASN A 163 -1.29 0.87 3.27
C ASN A 163 -1.17 -0.48 2.56
N PHE A 164 -0.93 -1.52 3.35
CA PHE A 164 -0.81 -2.90 2.88
C PHE A 164 -1.67 -3.83 3.74
N ALA A 165 -2.40 -4.73 3.08
CA ALA A 165 -3.16 -5.77 3.79
C ALA A 165 -2.22 -6.71 4.58
N MET A 166 -1.03 -6.97 4.05
CA MET A 166 -0.02 -7.81 4.68
C MET A 166 1.27 -7.02 4.91
N LEU A 167 1.80 -7.11 6.13
CA LEU A 167 3.17 -6.72 6.44
C LEU A 167 3.96 -7.94 6.91
N PHE A 168 5.25 -7.93 6.61
CA PHE A 168 6.19 -9.00 6.94
C PHE A 168 7.18 -8.53 8.01
N ASN A 169 7.78 -9.47 8.72
CA ASN A 169 8.88 -9.16 9.63
C ASN A 169 10.16 -8.84 8.86
N PRO A 170 10.85 -7.74 9.15
CA PRO A 170 12.04 -7.29 8.41
C PRO A 170 13.20 -8.30 8.47
N GLN A 171 13.35 -9.04 9.57
CA GLN A 171 14.42 -10.03 9.76
C GLN A 171 14.42 -11.07 8.64
N PHE A 172 13.23 -11.45 8.15
CA PHE A 172 13.07 -12.34 7.01
C PHE A 172 13.05 -11.54 5.69
N ALA A 173 12.23 -10.49 5.61
CA ALA A 173 11.88 -9.83 4.36
C ALA A 173 13.01 -8.99 3.75
N ASN A 174 13.96 -8.47 4.54
CA ASN A 174 15.11 -7.70 4.03
C ASN A 174 15.98 -8.46 3.02
N ASN A 175 15.92 -9.79 3.01
CA ASN A 175 16.66 -10.64 2.08
C ASN A 175 15.91 -10.90 0.77
N ILE A 176 14.65 -10.47 0.66
CA ILE A 176 13.83 -10.64 -0.56
C ILE A 176 14.20 -9.53 -1.54
N PRO A 177 14.42 -9.84 -2.84
CA PRO A 177 14.52 -8.81 -3.87
C PRO A 177 13.26 -7.94 -3.86
N HIS A 178 13.42 -6.62 -3.93
CA HIS A 178 12.31 -5.69 -3.79
C HIS A 178 12.58 -4.36 -4.50
N GLU A 179 11.53 -3.63 -4.74
CA GLU A 179 11.52 -2.22 -5.12
C GLU A 179 10.96 -1.37 -3.99
N TYR A 180 10.95 -0.06 -4.17
CA TYR A 180 10.32 0.84 -3.21
C TYR A 180 9.09 1.49 -3.84
N LEU A 181 8.09 1.69 -2.98
CA LEU A 181 6.96 2.58 -3.17
C LEU A 181 7.21 3.83 -2.33
N ALA A 182 6.93 5.00 -2.87
CA ALA A 182 7.05 6.22 -2.11
C ALA A 182 5.85 7.14 -2.29
N THR A 183 5.67 8.03 -1.32
CA THR A 183 4.81 9.19 -1.44
C THR A 183 5.61 10.45 -1.18
N ALA A 184 5.17 11.56 -1.77
CA ALA A 184 5.64 12.89 -1.39
C ALA A 184 4.47 13.86 -1.26
N LYS A 185 4.56 14.70 -0.22
CA LYS A 185 3.74 15.89 -0.05
C LYS A 185 4.64 17.11 -0.06
N PHE A 186 4.41 18.00 -0.99
CA PHE A 186 5.21 19.20 -1.18
C PHE A 186 4.64 20.38 -0.37
N GLU A 187 5.51 21.25 0.12
CA GLU A 187 5.08 22.55 0.64
C GLU A 187 4.65 23.46 -0.51
N THR A 188 5.36 23.36 -1.65
CA THR A 188 5.09 24.12 -2.87
C THR A 188 5.15 23.16 -4.06
N ILE A 189 4.02 22.58 -4.45
CA ILE A 189 3.93 21.54 -5.50
C ILE A 189 4.45 22.03 -6.87
N GLU A 190 4.37 23.35 -7.13
CA GLU A 190 4.85 23.96 -8.38
C GLU A 190 6.37 23.88 -8.55
N LYS A 191 7.11 23.62 -7.47
CA LYS A 191 8.57 23.40 -7.55
C LYS A 191 8.92 21.99 -8.02
N PHE A 192 7.98 21.05 -7.98
CA PHE A 192 8.23 19.68 -8.40
C PHE A 192 8.22 19.60 -9.92
N ASP A 193 9.35 19.20 -10.51
CA ASP A 193 9.54 19.00 -11.94
C ASP A 193 9.52 17.51 -12.28
N GLU A 194 8.40 17.04 -12.81
CA GLU A 194 8.21 15.65 -13.23
C GLU A 194 9.21 15.23 -14.34
N THR A 195 9.53 16.15 -15.26
CA THR A 195 10.45 15.86 -16.37
C THR A 195 11.87 15.63 -15.85
N LEU A 196 12.34 16.51 -14.97
CA LEU A 196 13.64 16.34 -14.34
C LEU A 196 13.72 15.04 -13.53
N MET A 197 12.64 14.66 -12.89
CA MET A 197 12.59 13.41 -12.12
C MET A 197 12.67 12.18 -13.02
N LEU A 198 12.00 12.18 -14.17
CA LEU A 198 12.05 11.11 -15.16
C LEU A 198 13.40 11.05 -15.89
N ASP A 199 14.07 12.18 -16.11
CA ASP A 199 15.42 12.21 -16.67
C ASP A 199 16.44 11.52 -15.76
N VAL A 200 16.27 11.66 -14.43
CA VAL A 200 17.14 11.03 -13.43
C VAL A 200 16.76 9.57 -13.18
N LEU A 201 15.47 9.25 -13.13
CA LEU A 201 14.92 7.94 -12.84
C LEU A 201 13.91 7.53 -13.91
N PRO A 202 14.37 7.04 -15.10
CA PRO A 202 13.50 6.76 -16.24
C PRO A 202 12.49 5.62 -16.01
N SER A 203 12.76 4.72 -15.07
CA SER A 203 11.86 3.61 -14.72
C SER A 203 10.73 4.01 -13.74
N LEU A 204 10.79 5.22 -13.21
CA LEU A 204 9.85 5.71 -12.21
C LEU A 204 8.46 5.94 -12.81
N SER A 205 7.44 5.39 -12.15
CA SER A 205 6.04 5.74 -12.44
C SER A 205 5.53 6.71 -11.39
N MET A 206 4.97 7.82 -11.85
CA MET A 206 4.41 8.86 -10.98
C MET A 206 2.90 8.93 -11.14
N ILE A 207 2.19 8.97 -10.01
CA ILE A 207 0.74 9.09 -9.95
C ILE A 207 0.41 10.34 -9.14
N LYS A 208 -0.04 11.39 -9.83
CA LYS A 208 -0.51 12.61 -9.19
C LYS A 208 -1.92 12.38 -8.65
N ILE A 209 -2.09 12.57 -7.34
CA ILE A 209 -3.34 12.27 -6.66
C ILE A 209 -4.49 13.14 -7.18
N ALA A 210 -4.25 14.43 -7.40
CA ALA A 210 -5.25 15.34 -7.93
C ALA A 210 -5.81 14.87 -9.29
N ASP A 211 -4.97 14.36 -10.18
CA ASP A 211 -5.39 13.87 -11.50
C ASP A 211 -6.20 12.57 -11.38
N TYR A 212 -5.82 11.70 -10.46
CA TYR A 212 -6.56 10.46 -10.17
C TYR A 212 -7.97 10.78 -9.67
N LEU A 213 -8.10 11.68 -8.70
CA LEU A 213 -9.39 12.10 -8.13
C LEU A 213 -10.28 12.79 -9.17
N ASN A 214 -9.70 13.62 -10.03
CA ASN A 214 -10.44 14.24 -11.14
C ASN A 214 -11.02 13.19 -12.09
N LYS A 215 -10.24 12.18 -12.46
CA LYS A 215 -10.72 11.07 -13.32
C LYS A 215 -11.86 10.28 -12.68
N VAL A 216 -11.78 9.99 -11.38
CA VAL A 216 -12.85 9.31 -10.64
C VAL A 216 -14.12 10.16 -10.66
N THR A 217 -14.00 11.47 -10.42
CA THR A 217 -15.13 12.41 -10.46
C THR A 217 -15.77 12.50 -11.84
N ASP A 218 -14.96 12.53 -12.91
CA ASP A 218 -15.44 12.56 -14.29
C ASP A 218 -16.22 11.30 -14.69
N VAL A 219 -15.81 10.14 -14.19
CA VAL A 219 -16.54 8.87 -14.40
C VAL A 219 -17.88 8.89 -13.68
N LEU A 220 -17.91 9.34 -12.43
CA LEU A 220 -19.16 9.43 -11.65
C LEU A 220 -20.16 10.45 -12.21
N ASN A 221 -19.69 11.52 -12.86
CA ASN A 221 -20.56 12.53 -13.48
C ASN A 221 -21.15 12.08 -14.85
N LYS A 222 -20.68 10.94 -15.40
CA LYS A 222 -21.18 10.39 -16.68
C LYS A 222 -22.22 9.29 -16.52
N VAL A 223 -22.50 8.88 -15.28
CA VAL A 223 -23.51 7.89 -14.89
C VAL A 223 -24.76 8.60 -14.38
#